data_aec4ad78210ae0b3b816d828ae519840
#
_entry.id   aec4ad78210ae0b3b816d828ae519840
#
_cell.length_a   1.000
_cell.length_b   1.000
_cell.length_c   1.000
_cell.angle_alpha   90.00
_cell.angle_beta   90.00
_cell.angle_gamma   90.00
#
_symmetry.space_group_name_H-M   'P 1'
#
loop_
_entity.id
_entity.type
_entity.pdbx_description
1 polymer ?
#
loop_
_entity_poly.entity_id
_entity_poly.type
_entity_poly.pdbx_seq_one_letter_code
_entity_poly.pdbx_strand_id
1 'polypeptide(L)'
;PLAQAGVTLCPKLLKEDVYPVVMALALGAAKQYGAELWFTPDFWSLGHFPGHSVEKYQTALRLAHAAGVDNVYTEHFIGLCRIRGTTYEFSAYGAALQAFLRDAPDRAGRGYSYLDYEPEVAIIRFPDSDWGQASCYYWNTLYGALDLPSTPETREWMQVFSLLTGGQIDPRAVNANSSVYARYEQPVTMACPPTAVYDHRVGLELLRGV
;
A
#
# COMPACT_ATOMS: atom_id res chain seq x y z
N PRO A 1 -6.37 -11.09 10.10
CA PRO A 1 -5.67 -12.09 10.95
C PRO A 1 -4.32 -11.59 11.44
N LEU A 2 -3.42 -11.05 10.57
CA LEU A 2 -2.07 -10.63 10.98
C LEU A 2 -2.10 -9.50 12.00
N ALA A 3 -2.81 -8.40 11.73
CA ALA A 3 -2.95 -7.29 12.66
C ALA A 3 -3.61 -7.75 13.99
N GLN A 4 -4.62 -8.60 13.92
CA GLN A 4 -5.28 -9.17 15.11
C GLN A 4 -4.30 -10.00 15.97
N ALA A 5 -3.31 -10.61 15.34
CA ALA A 5 -2.27 -11.37 16.04
C ALA A 5 -1.13 -10.48 16.57
N GLY A 6 -1.23 -9.16 16.46
CA GLY A 6 -0.22 -8.21 16.91
C GLY A 6 0.99 -8.10 15.98
N VAL A 7 0.87 -8.55 14.73
CA VAL A 7 1.96 -8.43 13.76
C VAL A 7 2.00 -7.01 13.21
N THR A 8 3.18 -6.40 13.19
CA THR A 8 3.43 -5.12 12.52
C THR A 8 3.08 -5.23 11.04
N LEU A 9 2.26 -4.31 10.55
CA LEU A 9 1.89 -4.26 9.15
C LEU A 9 2.88 -3.41 8.37
N CYS A 10 3.40 -3.94 7.27
CA CYS A 10 4.32 -3.21 6.41
C CYS A 10 3.97 -3.42 4.92
N PRO A 11 2.86 -2.86 4.44
CA PRO A 11 2.49 -2.98 3.04
C PRO A 11 3.47 -2.24 2.14
N LYS A 12 3.64 -2.78 0.95
CA LYS A 12 4.45 -2.17 -0.10
C LYS A 12 3.66 -1.12 -0.86
N LEU A 13 4.28 0.01 -1.13
CA LEU A 13 3.80 1.05 -2.03
C LEU A 13 4.68 1.07 -3.28
N LEU A 14 4.16 1.47 -4.41
CA LEU A 14 4.84 1.56 -5.70
C LEU A 14 5.15 0.21 -6.37
N LYS A 15 4.90 -0.93 -5.76
CA LYS A 15 5.09 -2.19 -6.44
C LYS A 15 4.08 -2.29 -7.61
N GLU A 16 3.26 -3.27 -7.69
CA GLU A 16 2.26 -3.37 -8.75
C GLU A 16 0.90 -2.81 -8.29
N ASP A 17 0.92 -2.02 -7.26
CA ASP A 17 -0.23 -1.79 -6.44
C ASP A 17 -1.03 -0.55 -6.74
N VAL A 18 -2.26 -0.71 -6.45
CA VAL A 18 -3.25 0.33 -6.35
C VAL A 18 -3.18 0.92 -4.94
N TYR A 19 -2.50 2.02 -4.79
CA TYR A 19 -2.26 2.65 -3.49
C TYR A 19 -3.48 2.82 -2.60
N PRO A 20 -4.63 3.32 -3.09
CA PRO A 20 -5.79 3.53 -2.24
C PRO A 20 -6.26 2.25 -1.56
N VAL A 21 -6.23 1.11 -2.27
CA VAL A 21 -6.63 -0.19 -1.71
C VAL A 21 -5.67 -0.63 -0.62
N VAL A 22 -4.37 -0.61 -0.93
CA VAL A 22 -3.33 -1.05 0.01
C VAL A 22 -3.32 -0.20 1.27
N MET A 23 -3.41 1.12 1.09
CA MET A 23 -3.46 2.06 2.21
C MET A 23 -4.73 1.90 3.05
N ALA A 24 -5.89 1.83 2.41
CA ALA A 24 -7.17 1.68 3.11
C ALA A 24 -7.23 0.38 3.93
N LEU A 25 -6.71 -0.72 3.38
CA LEU A 25 -6.58 -2.02 4.07
C LEU A 25 -5.67 -1.92 5.29
N ALA A 26 -4.48 -1.36 5.10
CA ALA A 26 -3.48 -1.29 6.16
C ALA A 26 -3.91 -0.35 7.29
N LEU A 27 -4.42 0.83 6.93
CA LEU A 27 -4.92 1.82 7.90
C LEU A 27 -6.10 1.26 8.70
N GLY A 28 -7.09 0.68 8.03
CA GLY A 28 -8.25 0.10 8.72
C GLY A 28 -7.86 -1.05 9.65
N ALA A 29 -7.01 -1.97 9.20
CA ALA A 29 -6.54 -3.07 10.02
C ALA A 29 -5.69 -2.60 11.21
N ALA A 30 -4.80 -1.62 11.00
CA ALA A 30 -3.97 -1.06 12.06
C ALA A 30 -4.83 -0.35 13.12
N LYS A 31 -5.79 0.47 12.70
CA LYS A 31 -6.73 1.14 13.63
C LYS A 31 -7.59 0.14 14.39
N GLN A 32 -8.15 -0.87 13.70
CA GLN A 32 -9.07 -1.84 14.32
C GLN A 32 -8.39 -2.69 15.39
N TYR A 33 -7.12 -3.04 15.20
CA TYR A 33 -6.42 -3.96 16.08
C TYR A 33 -5.27 -3.34 16.88
N GLY A 34 -5.03 -2.03 16.73
CA GLY A 34 -3.93 -1.35 17.40
C GLY A 34 -2.56 -1.87 16.95
N ALA A 35 -2.45 -2.36 15.71
CA ALA A 35 -1.21 -2.90 15.18
C ALA A 35 -0.31 -1.77 14.71
N GLU A 36 0.99 -1.90 14.93
CA GLU A 36 1.99 -0.97 14.41
C GLU A 36 1.96 -0.96 12.88
N LEU A 37 2.06 0.22 12.29
CA LEU A 37 1.96 0.42 10.85
C LEU A 37 3.23 1.04 10.28
N TRP A 38 3.86 0.31 9.38
CA TRP A 38 4.97 0.77 8.55
C TRP A 38 4.54 0.80 7.10
N PHE A 39 5.24 1.56 6.26
CA PHE A 39 5.09 1.47 4.81
C PHE A 39 6.43 1.27 4.15
N THR A 40 6.44 0.45 3.10
CA THR A 40 7.61 0.21 2.26
C THR A 40 7.39 0.79 0.88
N PRO A 41 7.85 2.00 0.58
CA PRO A 41 7.97 2.48 -0.79
C PRO A 41 9.02 1.65 -1.53
N ASP A 42 8.58 0.91 -2.54
CA ASP A 42 9.42 0.01 -3.31
C ASP A 42 9.51 0.47 -4.76
N PHE A 43 10.63 1.00 -5.17
CA PHE A 43 10.80 1.58 -6.50
C PHE A 43 11.22 0.57 -7.58
N TRP A 44 11.53 -0.66 -7.22
CA TRP A 44 11.82 -1.77 -8.14
C TRP A 44 12.72 -1.43 -9.33
N SER A 45 13.82 -0.79 -9.09
CA SER A 45 14.82 -0.43 -10.09
C SER A 45 15.81 -1.60 -10.34
N LEU A 46 15.30 -2.78 -10.62
CA LEU A 46 16.14 -3.91 -11.02
C LEU A 46 16.09 -4.07 -12.53
N GLY A 47 17.24 -4.24 -13.15
CA GLY A 47 17.52 -4.16 -14.57
C GLY A 47 16.63 -4.90 -15.58
N HIS A 48 15.68 -5.71 -15.13
CA HIS A 48 14.70 -6.39 -15.98
C HIS A 48 13.32 -5.72 -15.92
N PHE A 49 13.11 -4.82 -14.98
CA PHE A 49 11.83 -4.14 -14.79
C PHE A 49 12.07 -2.64 -14.86
N PRO A 50 11.32 -1.92 -15.69
CA PRO A 50 11.34 -0.48 -15.63
C PRO A 50 10.84 -0.09 -14.23
N GLY A 51 11.76 0.32 -13.36
CA GLY A 51 11.43 0.79 -12.01
C GLY A 51 10.49 1.99 -12.04
N HIS A 52 9.99 2.35 -10.90
CA HIS A 52 9.28 3.61 -10.74
C HIS A 52 10.27 4.77 -10.83
N SER A 53 9.81 5.95 -11.25
CA SER A 53 10.67 7.13 -11.29
C SER A 53 11.04 7.61 -9.89
N VAL A 54 12.07 8.44 -9.79
CA VAL A 54 12.48 9.06 -8.53
C VAL A 54 11.35 9.91 -7.94
N GLU A 55 10.60 10.60 -8.78
CA GLU A 55 9.45 11.43 -8.38
C GLU A 55 8.33 10.59 -7.78
N LYS A 56 8.03 9.43 -8.37
CA LYS A 56 7.05 8.48 -7.80
C LYS A 56 7.51 7.96 -6.44
N TYR A 57 8.78 7.63 -6.32
CA TYR A 57 9.35 7.20 -5.05
C TYR A 57 9.26 8.29 -3.97
N GLN A 58 9.62 9.54 -4.31
CA GLN A 58 9.45 10.68 -3.41
C GLN A 58 8.00 10.90 -3.00
N THR A 59 7.07 10.73 -3.94
CA THR A 59 5.64 10.85 -3.66
C THR A 59 5.19 9.76 -2.67
N ALA A 60 5.64 8.52 -2.85
CA ALA A 60 5.32 7.43 -1.94
C ALA A 60 5.90 7.63 -0.53
N LEU A 61 7.13 8.16 -0.41
CA LEU A 61 7.72 8.52 0.88
C LEU A 61 6.87 9.59 1.60
N ARG A 62 6.48 10.65 0.87
CA ARG A 62 5.63 11.72 1.43
C ARG A 62 4.24 11.21 1.80
N LEU A 63 3.68 10.33 0.98
CA LEU A 63 2.37 9.73 1.23
C LEU A 63 2.39 8.87 2.50
N ALA A 64 3.42 8.02 2.65
CA ALA A 64 3.62 7.24 3.87
C ALA A 64 3.73 8.13 5.11
N HIS A 65 4.51 9.19 5.02
CA HIS A 65 4.66 10.16 6.10
C HIS A 65 3.33 10.89 6.42
N ALA A 66 2.61 11.34 5.37
CA ALA A 66 1.32 12.01 5.52
C ALA A 66 0.24 11.08 6.08
N ALA A 67 0.31 9.78 5.80
CA ALA A 67 -0.57 8.78 6.40
C ALA A 67 -0.30 8.54 7.89
N GLY A 68 0.76 9.12 8.43
CA GLY A 68 1.06 9.04 9.86
C GLY A 68 1.69 7.72 10.30
N VAL A 69 2.25 6.93 9.40
CA VAL A 69 2.85 5.63 9.76
C VAL A 69 4.01 5.77 10.75
N ASP A 70 4.24 4.71 11.51
CA ASP A 70 5.27 4.70 12.55
C ASP A 70 6.68 4.69 11.94
N ASN A 71 6.86 3.92 10.86
CA ASN A 71 8.13 3.83 10.17
C ASN A 71 7.97 3.71 8.65
N VAL A 72 8.98 4.18 7.93
CA VAL A 72 9.13 4.00 6.49
C VAL A 72 10.36 3.15 6.25
N TYR A 73 10.19 2.08 5.50
CA TYR A 73 11.25 1.14 5.16
C TYR A 73 11.40 1.06 3.63
N THR A 74 12.62 1.01 3.13
CA THR A 74 12.89 0.78 1.69
C THR A 74 13.68 -0.50 1.52
N GLU A 75 13.09 -1.46 0.82
CA GLU A 75 13.66 -2.80 0.66
C GLU A 75 14.94 -2.82 -0.19
N HIS A 76 15.03 -1.95 -1.18
CA HIS A 76 16.08 -2.01 -2.22
C HIS A 76 17.33 -1.20 -1.87
N PHE A 77 18.16 -1.69 -0.98
CA PHE A 77 19.44 -1.06 -0.67
C PHE A 77 20.35 -0.85 -1.93
N ILE A 78 20.42 -1.87 -2.80
CA ILE A 78 21.25 -1.82 -4.03
C ILE A 78 20.77 -0.70 -4.97
N GLY A 79 19.49 -0.40 -4.99
CA GLY A 79 18.94 0.72 -5.77
C GLY A 79 19.20 2.09 -5.15
N LEU A 80 19.44 2.15 -3.83
CA LEU A 80 19.70 3.40 -3.11
C LEU A 80 21.15 3.86 -3.23
N CYS A 81 22.09 2.93 -3.25
CA CYS A 81 23.51 3.26 -3.33
C CYS A 81 24.30 2.23 -4.11
N ARG A 82 25.46 2.67 -4.60
CA ARG A 82 26.47 1.80 -5.21
C ARG A 82 27.68 1.72 -4.29
N ILE A 83 28.18 0.51 -4.10
CA ILE A 83 29.40 0.30 -3.36
C ILE A 83 30.59 0.48 -4.32
N ARG A 84 31.54 1.35 -3.96
CA ARG A 84 32.77 1.62 -4.68
C ARG A 84 33.96 1.36 -3.76
N GLY A 85 34.47 0.13 -3.77
CA GLY A 85 35.51 -0.29 -2.82
C GLY A 85 35.01 -0.21 -1.37
N THR A 86 35.51 0.75 -0.60
CA THR A 86 35.13 0.99 0.80
C THR A 86 34.16 2.17 0.98
N THR A 87 33.69 2.79 -0.10
CA THR A 87 32.81 3.97 -0.09
C THR A 87 31.46 3.67 -0.70
N TYR A 88 30.49 4.53 -0.40
CA TYR A 88 29.16 4.50 -0.99
C TYR A 88 28.94 5.73 -1.86
N GLU A 89 28.28 5.51 -2.97
CA GLU A 89 27.79 6.57 -3.86
C GLU A 89 26.26 6.46 -3.92
N PHE A 90 25.55 7.47 -3.45
CA PHE A 90 24.10 7.47 -3.52
C PHE A 90 23.60 7.58 -4.96
N SER A 91 22.62 6.76 -5.30
CA SER A 91 21.83 6.93 -6.51
C SER A 91 20.88 8.13 -6.36
N ALA A 92 20.17 8.46 -7.44
CA ALA A 92 19.11 9.48 -7.36
C ALA A 92 18.01 9.09 -6.34
N TYR A 93 17.69 7.79 -6.18
CA TYR A 93 16.77 7.32 -5.16
C TYR A 93 17.35 7.45 -3.75
N GLY A 94 18.63 7.13 -3.59
CA GLY A 94 19.32 7.32 -2.30
C GLY A 94 19.38 8.79 -1.89
N ALA A 95 19.66 9.67 -2.83
CA ALA A 95 19.63 11.12 -2.59
C ALA A 95 18.22 11.61 -2.22
N ALA A 96 17.19 11.07 -2.88
CA ALA A 96 15.79 11.39 -2.57
C ALA A 96 15.38 10.92 -1.16
N LEU A 97 15.78 9.70 -0.77
CA LEU A 97 15.55 9.20 0.59
C LEU A 97 16.29 10.03 1.63
N GLN A 98 17.55 10.35 1.38
CA GLN A 98 18.35 11.17 2.29
C GLN A 98 17.73 12.57 2.48
N ALA A 99 17.27 13.20 1.40
CA ALA A 99 16.57 14.49 1.48
C ALA A 99 15.27 14.35 2.29
N PHE A 100 14.49 13.32 2.05
CA PHE A 100 13.27 13.05 2.81
C PHE A 100 13.57 12.87 4.32
N LEU A 101 14.55 12.06 4.67
CA LEU A 101 14.90 11.80 6.08
C LEU A 101 15.42 13.05 6.81
N ARG A 102 16.06 13.98 6.08
CA ARG A 102 16.51 15.25 6.63
C ARG A 102 15.35 16.22 6.85
N ASP A 103 14.41 16.26 5.91
CA ASP A 103 13.42 17.34 5.82
C ASP A 103 12.06 16.94 6.44
N ALA A 104 11.77 15.63 6.53
CA ALA A 104 10.55 15.14 7.16
C ALA A 104 10.69 15.09 8.68
N PRO A 105 9.79 15.71 9.43
CA PRO A 105 9.81 15.62 10.88
C PRO A 105 9.58 14.16 11.32
N ASP A 106 10.18 13.78 12.42
CA ASP A 106 9.89 12.52 13.08
C ASP A 106 8.44 12.49 13.63
N ARG A 107 8.05 11.36 14.23
CA ARG A 107 6.69 11.22 14.78
C ARG A 107 6.34 12.33 15.78
N ALA A 108 7.28 12.71 16.65
CA ALA A 108 7.04 13.74 17.65
C ALA A 108 6.90 15.12 17.02
N GLY A 109 7.76 15.46 16.07
CA GLY A 109 7.70 16.73 15.33
C GLY A 109 6.52 16.82 14.37
N ARG A 110 6.00 15.68 13.86
CA ARG A 110 4.81 15.62 13.02
C ARG A 110 3.52 15.94 13.79
N GLY A 111 3.43 15.54 15.05
CA GLY A 111 2.30 15.86 15.94
C GLY A 111 1.03 15.03 15.68
N TYR A 112 1.05 14.05 14.80
CA TYR A 112 -0.05 13.13 14.51
C TYR A 112 0.45 11.73 14.12
N SER A 113 -0.43 10.75 14.17
CA SER A 113 -0.16 9.37 13.77
C SER A 113 -1.30 8.82 12.89
N TYR A 114 -1.12 7.64 12.33
CA TYR A 114 -2.18 6.95 11.58
C TYR A 114 -3.43 6.67 12.45
N LEU A 115 -3.30 6.69 13.77
CA LEU A 115 -4.44 6.53 14.67
C LEU A 115 -5.37 7.74 14.63
N ASP A 116 -4.84 8.91 14.29
CA ASP A 116 -5.60 10.15 14.15
C ASP A 116 -6.27 10.28 12.76
N TYR A 117 -6.01 9.31 11.85
CA TYR A 117 -6.64 9.30 10.55
C TYR A 117 -8.15 9.06 10.67
N GLU A 118 -8.93 10.00 10.18
CA GLU A 118 -10.39 9.94 10.18
C GLU A 118 -10.88 9.61 8.76
N PRO A 119 -11.36 8.38 8.52
CA PRO A 119 -11.91 8.03 7.21
C PRO A 119 -13.28 8.66 7.01
N GLU A 120 -13.56 9.14 5.82
CA GLU A 120 -14.90 9.55 5.38
C GLU A 120 -15.72 8.36 4.86
N VAL A 121 -15.04 7.29 4.48
CA VAL A 121 -15.66 6.05 3.99
C VAL A 121 -15.11 4.86 4.75
N ALA A 122 -15.99 4.10 5.37
CA ALA A 122 -15.65 2.81 5.96
C ALA A 122 -16.15 1.68 5.05
N ILE A 123 -15.22 0.85 4.60
CA ILE A 123 -15.56 -0.39 3.89
C ILE A 123 -15.46 -1.54 4.90
N ILE A 124 -16.57 -2.24 5.10
CA ILE A 124 -16.58 -3.43 5.93
C ILE A 124 -16.42 -4.64 5.03
N ARG A 125 -15.34 -5.32 5.22
CA ARG A 125 -14.93 -6.47 4.43
C ARG A 125 -15.55 -7.75 4.96
N PHE A 126 -16.11 -8.56 4.08
CA PHE A 126 -16.55 -9.90 4.41
C PHE A 126 -15.36 -10.83 4.71
N PRO A 127 -15.53 -11.85 5.55
CA PRO A 127 -14.56 -12.93 5.62
C PRO A 127 -14.27 -13.47 4.23
N ASP A 128 -12.99 -13.72 3.95
CA ASP A 128 -12.55 -14.33 2.70
C ASP A 128 -12.90 -13.58 1.40
N SER A 129 -13.24 -12.29 1.48
CA SER A 129 -13.58 -11.46 0.30
C SER A 129 -12.43 -11.31 -0.69
N ASP A 130 -11.20 -11.55 -0.28
CA ASP A 130 -10.00 -11.51 -1.10
C ASP A 130 -9.54 -12.89 -1.63
N TRP A 131 -10.26 -13.96 -1.29
CA TRP A 131 -9.94 -15.29 -1.78
C TRP A 131 -10.25 -15.41 -3.28
N GLY A 132 -9.36 -16.07 -4.02
CA GLY A 132 -9.54 -16.26 -5.44
C GLY A 132 -9.32 -15.01 -6.30
N GLN A 133 -8.80 -13.92 -5.74
CA GLN A 133 -8.33 -12.81 -6.56
C GLN A 133 -7.09 -13.25 -7.34
N ALA A 134 -7.09 -12.96 -8.64
CA ALA A 134 -5.93 -13.24 -9.46
C ALA A 134 -4.73 -12.44 -8.93
N SER A 135 -3.65 -13.14 -8.69
CA SER A 135 -2.39 -12.52 -8.34
C SER A 135 -1.77 -11.87 -9.57
N CYS A 136 -1.09 -10.76 -9.39
CA CYS A 136 -0.21 -10.18 -10.39
C CYS A 136 1.06 -11.02 -10.64
N TYR A 137 1.26 -12.11 -9.94
CA TYR A 137 2.37 -13.04 -10.12
C TYR A 137 1.99 -14.27 -10.94
N TYR A 138 2.99 -14.98 -11.44
CA TYR A 138 2.91 -16.19 -12.26
C TYR A 138 1.99 -17.30 -11.76
N TRP A 139 1.54 -17.20 -10.52
CA TRP A 139 0.87 -18.27 -9.82
C TRP A 139 -0.63 -18.07 -9.68
N ASN A 140 -1.19 -17.00 -10.21
CA ASN A 140 -2.63 -16.67 -10.11
C ASN A 140 -3.21 -16.80 -8.71
N THR A 141 -2.40 -16.47 -7.71
CA THR A 141 -2.80 -16.69 -6.33
C THR A 141 -2.55 -15.45 -5.51
N LEU A 142 -3.54 -15.05 -4.78
CA LEU A 142 -3.36 -14.10 -3.70
C LEU A 142 -2.98 -14.89 -2.44
N TYR A 143 -1.94 -14.45 -1.75
CA TYR A 143 -1.50 -15.01 -0.46
C TYR A 143 -1.21 -16.53 -0.49
N GLY A 144 -0.73 -17.04 -1.59
CA GLY A 144 -0.35 -18.45 -1.71
C GLY A 144 -1.52 -19.43 -1.78
N ALA A 145 -2.74 -18.96 -1.93
CA ALA A 145 -3.89 -19.82 -2.14
C ALA A 145 -3.98 -20.22 -3.62
N LEU A 146 -3.48 -21.39 -3.95
CA LEU A 146 -3.51 -21.95 -5.28
C LEU A 146 -4.95 -22.42 -5.61
N ASP A 147 -5.36 -22.15 -6.84
CA ASP A 147 -6.59 -22.72 -7.44
C ASP A 147 -7.93 -22.33 -6.78
N LEU A 148 -7.94 -21.27 -5.99
CA LEU A 148 -9.22 -20.77 -5.48
C LEU A 148 -9.95 -19.97 -6.57
N PRO A 149 -11.19 -20.32 -6.88
CA PRO A 149 -11.97 -19.60 -7.87
C PRO A 149 -12.34 -18.21 -7.36
N SER A 150 -12.30 -17.23 -8.27
CA SER A 150 -12.86 -15.91 -7.96
C SER A 150 -14.36 -16.02 -7.77
N THR A 151 -14.86 -15.58 -6.63
CA THR A 151 -16.30 -15.54 -6.33
C THR A 151 -16.92 -14.21 -6.77
N PRO A 152 -18.27 -14.11 -6.86
CA PRO A 152 -18.93 -12.82 -7.06
C PRO A 152 -18.49 -11.76 -6.03
N GLU A 153 -18.37 -12.17 -4.77
CA GLU A 153 -17.98 -11.29 -3.65
C GLU A 153 -16.58 -10.73 -3.82
N THR A 154 -15.62 -11.55 -4.29
CA THR A 154 -14.27 -11.07 -4.56
C THR A 154 -14.23 -10.09 -5.72
N ARG A 155 -15.11 -10.22 -6.70
CA ARG A 155 -15.23 -9.27 -7.82
C ARG A 155 -15.86 -7.95 -7.37
N GLU A 156 -16.90 -8.01 -6.55
CA GLU A 156 -17.55 -6.82 -6.00
C GLU A 156 -16.61 -6.03 -5.08
N TRP A 157 -15.80 -6.71 -4.33
CA TRP A 157 -14.76 -6.11 -3.52
C TRP A 157 -13.88 -5.12 -4.30
N MET A 158 -13.43 -5.48 -5.48
CA MET A 158 -12.61 -4.59 -6.32
C MET A 158 -13.43 -3.48 -6.99
N GLN A 159 -14.72 -3.69 -7.24
CA GLN A 159 -15.58 -2.65 -7.82
C GLN A 159 -15.79 -1.46 -6.89
N VAL A 160 -15.79 -1.67 -5.58
CA VAL A 160 -15.89 -0.59 -4.60
C VAL A 160 -14.72 0.39 -4.78
N PHE A 161 -13.52 -0.11 -4.97
CA PHE A 161 -12.35 0.74 -5.20
C PHE A 161 -12.38 1.41 -6.58
N SER A 162 -12.88 0.75 -7.60
CA SER A 162 -13.13 1.39 -8.89
C SER A 162 -14.08 2.57 -8.75
N LEU A 163 -15.15 2.39 -8.00
CA LEU A 163 -16.13 3.45 -7.75
C LEU A 163 -15.50 4.61 -6.98
N LEU A 164 -14.79 4.33 -5.90
CA LEU A 164 -14.13 5.36 -5.06
C LEU A 164 -13.07 6.17 -5.80
N THR A 165 -12.43 5.57 -6.79
CA THR A 165 -11.40 6.22 -7.59
C THR A 165 -11.89 6.80 -8.91
N GLY A 166 -13.21 6.86 -9.12
CA GLY A 166 -13.79 7.37 -10.37
C GLY A 166 -13.40 6.55 -11.60
N GLY A 167 -13.24 5.24 -11.43
CA GLY A 167 -12.86 4.32 -12.50
C GLY A 167 -11.35 4.24 -12.79
N GLN A 168 -10.50 4.91 -12.01
CA GLN A 168 -9.04 4.81 -12.18
C GLN A 168 -8.51 3.40 -11.89
N ILE A 169 -9.20 2.65 -11.05
CA ILE A 169 -8.91 1.24 -10.79
C ILE A 169 -9.86 0.41 -11.66
N ASP A 170 -9.31 -0.37 -12.58
CA ASP A 170 -10.09 -1.34 -13.34
C ASP A 170 -10.06 -2.70 -12.60
N PRO A 171 -11.19 -3.14 -12.02
CA PRO A 171 -11.25 -4.43 -11.34
C PRO A 171 -10.89 -5.61 -12.25
N ARG A 172 -11.11 -5.47 -13.56
CA ARG A 172 -10.77 -6.50 -14.54
C ARG A 172 -9.28 -6.58 -14.78
N ALA A 173 -8.58 -5.45 -14.76
CA ALA A 173 -7.12 -5.41 -14.89
C ALA A 173 -6.44 -6.03 -13.68
N VAL A 174 -6.97 -5.82 -12.47
CA VAL A 174 -6.46 -6.42 -11.22
C VAL A 174 -6.65 -7.94 -11.21
N ASN A 175 -7.72 -8.43 -11.83
CA ASN A 175 -8.04 -9.86 -11.90
C ASN A 175 -7.59 -10.53 -13.23
N ALA A 176 -6.97 -9.78 -14.13
CA ALA A 176 -6.51 -10.34 -15.39
C ALA A 176 -5.18 -11.05 -15.23
N ASN A 177 -5.16 -12.31 -15.58
CA ASN A 177 -3.96 -13.16 -15.64
C ASN A 177 -2.86 -12.65 -16.58
N SER A 178 -3.09 -11.56 -17.30
CA SER A 178 -2.35 -11.27 -18.51
C SER A 178 -1.22 -10.27 -18.33
N SER A 179 -1.11 -9.61 -17.20
CA SER A 179 0.04 -8.76 -16.97
C SER A 179 0.47 -8.87 -15.52
N VAL A 180 1.57 -9.52 -15.36
CA VAL A 180 2.37 -9.57 -14.13
C VAL A 180 2.60 -8.18 -13.56
N TYR A 181 2.33 -7.15 -14.33
CA TYR A 181 2.55 -5.75 -13.98
C TYR A 181 1.55 -4.88 -14.74
N ALA A 182 0.26 -4.99 -14.41
CA ALA A 182 -0.68 -3.93 -14.76
C ALA A 182 -0.26 -2.68 -13.98
N ARG A 183 0.77 -2.03 -14.49
CA ARG A 183 1.24 -0.76 -13.94
C ARG A 183 0.24 0.29 -14.35
N TYR A 184 -0.39 0.85 -13.39
CA TYR A 184 -0.96 2.15 -13.58
C TYR A 184 0.21 3.10 -13.85
N GLU A 185 0.40 3.53 -15.08
CA GLU A 185 1.47 4.44 -15.49
C GLU A 185 1.37 5.79 -14.76
N GLN A 186 0.19 6.10 -14.30
CA GLN A 186 -0.08 7.24 -13.43
C GLN A 186 -0.24 6.72 -12.00
N PRO A 187 0.40 7.33 -11.01
CA PRO A 187 0.01 7.06 -9.65
C PRO A 187 -1.49 7.28 -9.56
N VAL A 188 -2.21 6.26 -9.10
CA VAL A 188 -3.61 6.46 -8.77
C VAL A 188 -3.61 7.61 -7.79
N THR A 189 -3.99 8.78 -8.24
CA THR A 189 -4.04 9.94 -7.38
C THR A 189 -4.98 9.60 -6.24
N MET A 190 -4.68 10.04 -5.03
CA MET A 190 -5.56 9.91 -3.88
C MET A 190 -6.85 10.73 -4.09
N ALA A 191 -7.43 10.59 -5.28
CA ALA A 191 -8.71 11.22 -5.64
C ALA A 191 -9.93 10.49 -5.05
N CYS A 192 -9.69 9.42 -4.30
CA CYS A 192 -10.74 8.81 -3.50
C CYS A 192 -10.88 9.55 -2.16
N PRO A 193 -12.07 9.61 -1.59
CA PRO A 193 -12.27 10.07 -0.22
C PRO A 193 -11.38 9.30 0.76
N PRO A 194 -10.99 9.89 1.88
CA PRO A 194 -10.29 9.17 2.93
C PRO A 194 -11.04 7.90 3.30
N THR A 195 -10.41 6.75 3.08
CA THR A 195 -11.07 5.45 3.18
C THR A 195 -10.30 4.52 4.10
N ALA A 196 -11.01 3.78 4.96
CA ALA A 196 -10.45 2.69 5.73
C ALA A 196 -11.25 1.40 5.50
N VAL A 197 -10.55 0.27 5.45
CA VAL A 197 -11.17 -1.04 5.31
C VAL A 197 -11.05 -1.79 6.62
N TYR A 198 -12.17 -2.10 7.19
CA TYR A 198 -12.29 -2.87 8.43
C TYR A 198 -12.77 -4.28 8.15
N ASP A 199 -12.46 -5.22 9.02
CA ASP A 199 -13.09 -6.53 8.95
C ASP A 199 -14.48 -6.51 9.62
N HIS A 200 -15.24 -7.59 9.44
CA HIS A 200 -16.61 -7.74 9.92
C HIS A 200 -16.76 -7.67 11.45
N ARG A 201 -15.67 -7.62 12.19
CA ARG A 201 -15.64 -7.50 13.67
C ARG A 201 -15.37 -6.10 14.15
N VAL A 202 -15.41 -5.12 13.26
CA VAL A 202 -15.20 -3.72 13.62
C VAL A 202 -16.22 -3.25 14.66
N GLY A 203 -15.75 -2.60 15.71
CA GLY A 203 -16.60 -1.99 16.73
C GLY A 203 -17.24 -0.70 16.25
N LEU A 204 -18.41 -0.39 16.80
CA LEU A 204 -19.15 0.83 16.45
C LEU A 204 -18.38 2.12 16.77
N GLU A 205 -17.45 2.07 17.71
CA GLU A 205 -16.61 3.21 18.08
C GLU A 205 -15.72 3.69 16.93
N LEU A 206 -15.28 2.77 16.05
CA LEU A 206 -14.48 3.11 14.87
C LEU A 206 -15.33 3.59 13.69
N LEU A 207 -16.63 3.37 13.72
CA LEU A 207 -17.56 3.77 12.67
C LEU A 207 -18.27 5.10 12.99
N ARG A 208 -18.05 5.65 14.18
CA ARG A 208 -18.62 6.97 14.55
C ARG A 208 -17.87 8.08 13.85
N GLY A 209 -18.57 8.81 13.03
CA GLY A 209 -18.02 9.93 12.27
C GLY A 209 -17.69 9.62 10.81
N VAL A 210 -17.96 8.38 10.38
CA VAL A 210 -17.86 7.97 8.97
C VAL A 210 -19.20 8.14 8.26
#